data_524ee0688cee2020f9e1bea3b5cdc181
#
_entry.id   524ee0688cee2020f9e1bea3b5cdc181
#
_cell.length_a   1.000
_cell.length_b   1.000
_cell.length_c   1.000
_cell.angle_alpha   90.00
_cell.angle_beta   90.00
_cell.angle_gamma   90.00
#
_symmetry.space_group_name_H-M   'P 1'
#
loop_
_entity.id
_entity.type
_entity.pdbx_description
1 polymer ?
#
loop_
_entity_poly.entity_id
_entity_poly.type
_entity_poly.pdbx_seq_one_letter_code
_entity_poly.pdbx_strand_id
1 'polypeptide(L)'
;MMSYILQTGEGKLVVIDGGTRQDAGNLLETLIRLGGPEPTVELWLLTHPHLDHVDALLEIFSGPHPLKVKSVYSHFLSYEFYKANDFEGCTDAKTTKEFNAFAAAHPDICHRLEKGQRFLIDSVEINVLHVPEGETLPMNVINNSSVVFRADAEGQRILFLGDLGEEAGDRVLETVPAQALHADFVQMAHHGQNGVKKSFYQAVAPRTCLWNTPDWLWNNDAGEGFNTGPWRTVEVRGWMEELGISHHFVSKDGEQAIVLPCQLD
;
A
#
# COMPACT_ATOMS: atom_id res chain seq x y z
N MET A 1 1.50 6.51 -8.17
CA MET A 1 2.59 5.75 -7.53
C MET A 1 2.03 4.51 -6.85
N MET A 2 1.63 4.55 -5.59
CA MET A 2 1.11 3.37 -4.89
C MET A 2 -0.40 3.29 -4.99
N SER A 3 -0.94 2.38 -5.80
CA SER A 3 -2.36 2.09 -5.82
C SER A 3 -2.63 0.68 -6.29
N TYR A 4 -3.58 0.01 -5.64
CA TYR A 4 -4.14 -1.26 -6.09
C TYR A 4 -5.67 -1.16 -6.12
N ILE A 5 -6.26 -1.78 -7.12
CA ILE A 5 -7.71 -1.95 -7.23
C ILE A 5 -7.99 -3.44 -7.26
N LEU A 6 -8.78 -3.91 -6.29
CA LEU A 6 -9.34 -5.25 -6.32
C LEU A 6 -10.77 -5.14 -6.87
N GLN A 7 -11.04 -5.86 -7.96
CA GLN A 7 -12.40 -6.01 -8.47
C GLN A 7 -12.88 -7.42 -8.16
N THR A 8 -14.00 -7.52 -7.44
CA THR A 8 -14.61 -8.81 -7.12
C THR A 8 -15.32 -9.41 -8.33
N GLY A 9 -15.65 -10.71 -8.27
CA GLY A 9 -16.43 -11.38 -9.31
C GLY A 9 -17.81 -10.77 -9.57
N GLU A 10 -18.38 -10.04 -8.61
CA GLU A 10 -19.63 -9.29 -8.75
C GLU A 10 -19.42 -7.82 -9.20
N GLY A 11 -18.17 -7.44 -9.48
CA GLY A 11 -17.81 -6.11 -9.99
C GLY A 11 -17.64 -5.02 -8.92
N LYS A 12 -17.67 -5.37 -7.63
CA LYS A 12 -17.41 -4.41 -6.55
C LYS A 12 -15.94 -4.04 -6.50
N LEU A 13 -15.64 -2.79 -6.13
CA LEU A 13 -14.29 -2.26 -6.12
C LEU A 13 -13.79 -2.01 -4.70
N VAL A 14 -12.57 -2.44 -4.44
CA VAL A 14 -11.78 -2.09 -3.25
C VAL A 14 -10.52 -1.38 -3.74
N VAL A 15 -10.20 -0.23 -3.16
CA VAL A 15 -9.00 0.54 -3.47
C VAL A 15 -8.05 0.51 -2.29
N ILE A 16 -6.77 0.33 -2.57
CA ILE A 16 -5.68 0.37 -1.59
C ILE A 16 -4.73 1.47 -2.01
N ASP A 17 -4.60 2.48 -1.16
CA ASP A 17 -3.89 3.72 -1.43
C ASP A 17 -4.43 4.42 -2.70
N GLY A 18 -3.72 5.40 -3.25
CA GLY A 18 -4.24 6.13 -4.41
C GLY A 18 -3.17 6.69 -5.33
N GLY A 19 -1.97 6.91 -4.79
CA GLY A 19 -0.91 7.60 -5.51
C GLY A 19 -0.84 9.10 -5.19
N THR A 20 -0.05 9.81 -5.98
CA THR A 20 0.13 11.26 -5.88
C THR A 20 -1.08 12.01 -6.47
N ARG A 21 -1.14 13.33 -6.29
CA ARG A 21 -2.13 14.20 -6.97
C ARG A 21 -2.13 14.03 -8.48
N GLN A 22 -0.95 13.81 -9.07
CA GLN A 22 -0.81 13.61 -10.51
C GLN A 22 -1.41 12.29 -10.99
N ASP A 23 -1.49 11.29 -10.13
CA ASP A 23 -2.07 9.97 -10.44
C ASP A 23 -3.60 9.97 -10.35
N ALA A 24 -4.22 11.01 -9.78
CA ALA A 24 -5.67 11.07 -9.50
C ALA A 24 -6.53 10.87 -10.76
N GLY A 25 -6.15 11.48 -11.88
CA GLY A 25 -6.84 11.32 -13.16
C GLY A 25 -6.81 9.86 -13.65
N ASN A 26 -5.64 9.25 -13.64
CA ASN A 26 -5.43 7.85 -14.05
C ASN A 26 -6.21 6.87 -13.15
N LEU A 27 -6.18 7.10 -11.84
CA LEU A 27 -6.93 6.28 -10.88
C LEU A 27 -8.43 6.38 -11.14
N LEU A 28 -8.93 7.60 -11.33
CA LEU A 28 -10.35 7.84 -11.61
C LEU A 28 -10.80 7.19 -12.92
N GLU A 29 -10.01 7.33 -14.00
CA GLU A 29 -10.28 6.69 -15.29
C GLU A 29 -10.31 5.16 -15.16
N THR A 30 -9.38 4.58 -14.40
CA THR A 30 -9.35 3.13 -14.15
C THR A 30 -10.58 2.68 -13.37
N LEU A 31 -11.00 3.41 -12.33
CA LEU A 31 -12.22 3.10 -11.57
C LEU A 31 -13.47 3.18 -12.44
N ILE A 32 -13.56 4.18 -13.34
CA ILE A 32 -14.67 4.30 -14.29
C ILE A 32 -14.64 3.14 -15.30
N ARG A 33 -13.48 2.76 -15.80
CA ARG A 33 -13.33 1.64 -16.73
C ARG A 33 -13.77 0.32 -16.11
N LEU A 34 -13.47 0.09 -14.83
CA LEU A 34 -13.82 -1.13 -14.10
C LEU A 34 -15.25 -1.13 -13.59
N GLY A 35 -15.73 -0.03 -13.03
CA GLY A 35 -17.01 0.06 -12.32
C GLY A 35 -18.13 0.78 -13.08
N GLY A 36 -17.87 1.18 -14.35
CA GLY A 36 -18.84 1.94 -15.16
C GLY A 36 -18.83 3.45 -14.88
N PRO A 37 -19.75 4.22 -15.49
CA PRO A 37 -19.69 5.68 -15.49
C PRO A 37 -19.92 6.32 -14.10
N GLU A 38 -20.54 5.63 -13.17
CA GLU A 38 -20.69 6.03 -11.76
C GLU A 38 -20.21 4.90 -10.84
N PRO A 39 -18.89 4.65 -10.78
CA PRO A 39 -18.36 3.50 -10.05
C PRO A 39 -18.56 3.65 -8.55
N THR A 40 -18.83 2.52 -7.91
CA THR A 40 -18.94 2.46 -6.45
C THR A 40 -17.69 1.77 -5.89
N VAL A 41 -16.94 2.48 -5.06
CA VAL A 41 -15.87 1.93 -4.24
C VAL A 41 -16.47 1.52 -2.91
N GLU A 42 -16.52 0.22 -2.65
CA GLU A 42 -17.07 -0.34 -1.41
C GLU A 42 -16.16 -0.01 -0.21
N LEU A 43 -14.85 -0.08 -0.45
CA LEU A 43 -13.84 0.08 0.58
C LEU A 43 -12.60 0.73 -0.01
N TRP A 44 -12.12 1.81 0.63
CA TRP A 44 -10.83 2.43 0.34
C TRP A 44 -9.95 2.32 1.57
N LEU A 45 -8.85 1.60 1.45
CA LEU A 45 -7.87 1.39 2.53
C LEU A 45 -6.65 2.25 2.30
N LEU A 46 -6.22 2.98 3.32
CA LEU A 46 -4.99 3.77 3.30
C LEU A 46 -3.98 3.18 4.27
N THR A 47 -2.76 2.94 3.78
CA THR A 47 -1.70 2.31 4.56
C THR A 47 -1.04 3.28 5.53
N HIS A 48 -0.58 4.44 5.04
CA HIS A 48 0.09 5.48 5.82
C HIS A 48 -0.03 6.85 5.11
N PRO A 49 0.21 7.99 5.80
CA PRO A 49 -0.10 9.30 5.26
C PRO A 49 1.04 9.96 4.46
N HIS A 50 1.68 9.25 3.53
CA HIS A 50 2.54 9.87 2.53
C HIS A 50 1.75 10.34 1.31
N LEU A 51 2.30 11.36 0.64
CA LEU A 51 1.64 12.02 -0.48
C LEU A 51 1.38 11.09 -1.68
N ASP A 52 2.25 10.13 -1.91
CA ASP A 52 2.15 9.16 -3.00
C ASP A 52 1.29 7.92 -2.66
N HIS A 53 0.61 7.97 -1.51
CA HIS A 53 -0.41 7.01 -1.08
C HIS A 53 -1.79 7.66 -0.93
N VAL A 54 -1.87 8.90 -0.46
CA VAL A 54 -3.12 9.54 -0.04
C VAL A 54 -3.59 10.64 -1.00
N ASP A 55 -2.67 11.35 -1.63
CA ASP A 55 -3.00 12.62 -2.29
C ASP A 55 -3.92 12.47 -3.50
N ALA A 56 -3.93 11.31 -4.19
CA ALA A 56 -4.88 11.09 -5.28
C ALA A 56 -6.35 11.03 -4.78
N LEU A 57 -6.59 10.44 -3.61
CA LEU A 57 -7.91 10.48 -2.97
C LEU A 57 -8.32 11.93 -2.70
N LEU A 58 -7.44 12.71 -2.08
CA LEU A 58 -7.70 14.12 -1.76
C LEU A 58 -7.96 14.96 -3.01
N GLU A 59 -7.19 14.73 -4.07
CA GLU A 59 -7.36 15.42 -5.34
C GLU A 59 -8.68 15.08 -6.02
N ILE A 60 -9.07 13.81 -6.07
CA ILE A 60 -10.38 13.40 -6.62
C ILE A 60 -11.51 14.11 -5.88
N PHE A 61 -11.46 14.15 -4.54
CA PHE A 61 -12.50 14.79 -3.75
C PHE A 61 -12.42 16.32 -3.71
N SER A 62 -11.38 16.93 -4.25
CA SER A 62 -11.26 18.39 -4.35
C SER A 62 -12.17 19.01 -5.43
N GLY A 63 -12.66 18.19 -6.36
CA GLY A 63 -13.50 18.61 -7.49
C GLY A 63 -14.71 17.70 -7.70
N PRO A 64 -15.55 17.99 -8.70
CA PRO A 64 -16.66 17.11 -9.05
C PRO A 64 -16.15 15.80 -9.63
N HIS A 65 -16.67 14.69 -9.14
CA HIS A 65 -16.34 13.34 -9.60
C HIS A 65 -17.54 12.41 -9.57
N PRO A 66 -17.59 11.36 -10.42
CA PRO A 66 -18.71 10.42 -10.47
C PRO A 66 -18.62 9.29 -9.42
N LEU A 67 -17.52 9.20 -8.65
CA LEU A 67 -17.33 8.12 -7.69
C LEU A 67 -18.33 8.19 -6.54
N LYS A 68 -18.85 7.02 -6.19
CA LYS A 68 -19.53 6.77 -4.92
C LYS A 68 -18.59 5.97 -4.03
N VAL A 69 -18.07 6.57 -2.97
CA VAL A 69 -17.21 5.90 -1.99
C VAL A 69 -18.02 5.61 -0.74
N LYS A 70 -18.16 4.32 -0.37
CA LYS A 70 -18.95 3.91 0.80
C LYS A 70 -18.16 4.05 2.09
N SER A 71 -16.87 3.74 2.05
CA SER A 71 -16.02 3.83 3.24
C SER A 71 -14.55 4.04 2.89
N VAL A 72 -13.89 4.88 3.66
CA VAL A 72 -12.44 5.13 3.66
C VAL A 72 -11.92 4.76 5.04
N TYR A 73 -10.97 3.86 5.11
CA TYR A 73 -10.37 3.43 6.36
C TYR A 73 -8.88 3.74 6.41
N SER A 74 -8.45 4.28 7.53
CA SER A 74 -7.03 4.56 7.82
C SER A 74 -6.73 4.35 9.30
N HIS A 75 -5.45 4.22 9.66
CA HIS A 75 -4.99 4.28 11.05
C HIS A 75 -3.80 5.24 11.17
N PHE A 76 -4.00 6.49 10.75
CA PHE A 76 -2.96 7.50 10.89
C PHE A 76 -2.82 7.95 12.34
N LEU A 77 -1.58 8.15 12.76
CA LEU A 77 -1.29 8.80 14.02
C LEU A 77 -1.52 10.32 13.89
N SER A 78 -1.44 11.05 15.00
CA SER A 78 -1.74 12.49 14.95
C SER A 78 -0.67 13.27 14.17
N TYR A 79 -1.08 14.39 13.59
CA TYR A 79 -0.15 15.32 12.95
C TYR A 79 0.98 15.77 13.91
N GLU A 80 0.61 16.02 15.17
CA GLU A 80 1.56 16.43 16.22
C GLU A 80 2.57 15.31 16.51
N PHE A 81 2.14 14.06 16.49
CA PHE A 81 3.02 12.92 16.64
C PHE A 81 4.04 12.83 15.52
N TYR A 82 3.60 12.86 14.27
CA TYR A 82 4.51 12.80 13.13
C TYR A 82 5.47 13.98 13.10
N LYS A 83 4.97 15.20 13.32
CA LYS A 83 5.80 16.41 13.38
C LYS A 83 6.86 16.37 14.48
N ALA A 84 6.54 15.78 15.62
CA ALA A 84 7.47 15.68 16.74
C ALA A 84 8.54 14.59 16.56
N ASN A 85 8.26 13.58 15.73
CA ASN A 85 9.10 12.40 15.55
C ASN A 85 9.71 12.28 14.14
N ASP A 86 9.53 13.29 13.31
CA ASP A 86 10.12 13.39 11.98
C ASP A 86 11.56 13.88 12.07
N PHE A 87 12.48 12.96 12.32
CA PHE A 87 13.90 13.26 12.52
C PHE A 87 14.66 13.49 11.20
N GLU A 88 14.06 13.14 10.06
CA GLU A 88 14.69 13.26 8.74
C GLU A 88 14.27 14.52 7.97
N GLY A 89 13.43 15.38 8.57
CA GLY A 89 12.91 16.59 7.91
C GLY A 89 11.96 16.26 6.77
N CYS A 90 11.32 15.12 6.85
CA CYS A 90 10.29 14.69 5.91
C CYS A 90 9.07 15.61 6.06
N THR A 91 8.74 16.36 5.03
CA THR A 91 7.71 17.40 5.08
C THR A 91 6.28 16.84 5.02
N ASP A 92 6.13 15.52 5.01
CA ASP A 92 4.89 14.84 4.63
C ASP A 92 3.84 14.75 5.75
N ALA A 93 4.17 15.21 6.96
CA ALA A 93 3.16 15.50 7.99
C ALA A 93 2.03 16.42 7.48
N LYS A 94 2.28 17.19 6.40
CA LYS A 94 1.27 17.99 5.70
C LYS A 94 0.12 17.14 5.17
N THR A 95 0.40 15.99 4.54
CA THR A 95 -0.62 15.07 4.02
C THR A 95 -1.54 14.58 5.14
N THR A 96 -0.99 14.27 6.33
CA THR A 96 -1.80 13.93 7.51
C THR A 96 -2.78 15.05 7.88
N LYS A 97 -2.34 16.31 7.83
CA LYS A 97 -3.20 17.45 8.14
C LYS A 97 -4.32 17.63 7.10
N GLU A 98 -3.98 17.47 5.82
CA GLU A 98 -4.96 17.56 4.73
C GLU A 98 -5.98 16.41 4.81
N PHE A 99 -5.51 15.19 5.08
CA PHE A 99 -6.40 14.04 5.29
C PHE A 99 -7.31 14.23 6.51
N ASN A 100 -6.81 14.77 7.62
CA ASN A 100 -7.63 15.05 8.79
C ASN A 100 -8.75 16.07 8.47
N ALA A 101 -8.47 17.08 7.64
CA ALA A 101 -9.48 18.02 7.18
C ALA A 101 -10.50 17.33 6.26
N PHE A 102 -10.06 16.46 5.36
CA PHE A 102 -10.92 15.63 4.52
C PHE A 102 -11.82 14.72 5.37
N ALA A 103 -11.27 14.00 6.33
CA ALA A 103 -12.03 13.11 7.20
C ALA A 103 -13.07 13.86 8.06
N ALA A 104 -12.72 15.06 8.52
CA ALA A 104 -13.67 15.92 9.25
C ALA A 104 -14.80 16.43 8.36
N ALA A 105 -14.56 16.62 7.07
CA ALA A 105 -15.59 17.02 6.09
C ALA A 105 -16.46 15.83 5.61
N HIS A 106 -15.97 14.60 5.76
CA HIS A 106 -16.64 13.36 5.31
C HIS A 106 -16.76 12.31 6.44
N PRO A 107 -17.36 12.67 7.60
CA PRO A 107 -17.40 11.76 8.76
C PRO A 107 -18.23 10.50 8.52
N ASP A 108 -19.14 10.52 7.55
CA ASP A 108 -20.02 9.39 7.25
C ASP A 108 -19.30 8.25 6.54
N ILE A 109 -18.17 8.55 5.86
CA ILE A 109 -17.40 7.55 5.11
C ILE A 109 -16.02 7.30 5.69
N CYS A 110 -15.46 8.20 6.50
CA CYS A 110 -14.12 8.06 7.05
C CYS A 110 -14.12 7.36 8.41
N HIS A 111 -13.40 6.28 8.51
CA HIS A 111 -13.36 5.41 9.69
C HIS A 111 -11.91 5.07 10.07
N ARG A 112 -11.71 4.70 11.35
CA ARG A 112 -10.42 4.24 11.84
C ARG A 112 -10.30 2.72 11.67
N LEU A 113 -9.16 2.25 11.15
CA LEU A 113 -8.80 0.83 11.14
C LEU A 113 -8.41 0.36 12.54
N GLU A 114 -8.71 -0.91 12.83
CA GLU A 114 -8.29 -1.58 14.05
C GLU A 114 -7.60 -2.91 13.73
N LYS A 115 -6.61 -3.28 14.54
CA LYS A 115 -5.95 -4.59 14.42
C LYS A 115 -6.96 -5.72 14.63
N GLY A 116 -6.93 -6.70 13.74
CA GLY A 116 -7.88 -7.80 13.74
C GLY A 116 -9.23 -7.51 13.09
N GLN A 117 -9.44 -6.29 12.60
CA GLN A 117 -10.63 -5.95 11.83
C GLN A 117 -10.67 -6.74 10.51
N ARG A 118 -11.87 -7.13 10.10
CA ARG A 118 -12.11 -7.91 8.88
C ARG A 118 -13.17 -7.26 8.03
N PHE A 119 -12.98 -7.31 6.71
CA PHE A 119 -13.94 -6.88 5.72
C PHE A 119 -14.24 -8.06 4.81
N LEU A 120 -15.51 -8.28 4.53
CA LEU A 120 -15.95 -9.26 3.54
C LEU A 120 -16.67 -8.51 2.43
N ILE A 121 -16.08 -8.49 1.23
CA ILE A 121 -16.64 -7.87 0.03
C ILE A 121 -16.81 -8.98 -0.99
N ASP A 122 -18.03 -9.49 -1.14
CA ASP A 122 -18.36 -10.69 -1.90
C ASP A 122 -17.50 -11.90 -1.41
N SER A 123 -16.65 -12.47 -2.29
CA SER A 123 -15.72 -13.56 -1.95
C SER A 123 -14.34 -13.08 -1.47
N VAL A 124 -14.09 -11.77 -1.41
CA VAL A 124 -12.82 -11.22 -0.96
C VAL A 124 -12.88 -10.91 0.52
N GLU A 125 -12.03 -11.57 1.30
CA GLU A 125 -11.85 -11.26 2.73
C GLU A 125 -10.56 -10.46 2.92
N ILE A 126 -10.65 -9.31 3.61
CA ILE A 126 -9.50 -8.48 3.97
C ILE A 126 -9.33 -8.50 5.48
N ASN A 127 -8.14 -8.90 5.93
CA ASN A 127 -7.78 -9.04 7.34
C ASN A 127 -6.71 -8.00 7.70
N VAL A 128 -6.98 -7.11 8.65
CA VAL A 128 -6.02 -6.14 9.19
C VAL A 128 -5.12 -6.85 10.20
N LEU A 129 -3.86 -7.04 9.85
CA LEU A 129 -2.90 -7.81 10.65
C LEU A 129 -2.11 -6.95 11.63
N HIS A 130 -1.81 -5.71 11.24
CA HIS A 130 -1.06 -4.75 12.06
C HIS A 130 -1.55 -3.33 11.80
N VAL A 131 -1.57 -2.54 12.88
CA VAL A 131 -1.74 -1.09 12.86
C VAL A 131 -0.66 -0.45 13.73
N PRO A 132 -0.21 0.79 13.45
CA PRO A 132 0.80 1.46 14.28
C PRO A 132 0.26 1.74 15.69
N GLU A 133 1.04 1.43 16.73
CA GLU A 133 0.63 1.59 18.13
C GLU A 133 1.09 2.90 18.76
N GLY A 134 1.58 3.85 17.96
CA GLY A 134 2.04 5.18 18.44
C GLY A 134 3.41 5.15 19.09
N GLU A 135 4.21 4.13 18.80
CA GLU A 135 5.58 4.04 19.26
C GLU A 135 6.50 4.94 18.47
N THR A 136 7.44 5.54 19.14
CA THR A 136 8.52 6.27 18.48
C THR A 136 9.48 5.29 17.87
N LEU A 137 9.46 5.21 16.56
CA LEU A 137 10.46 4.47 15.79
C LEU A 137 11.56 5.46 15.35
N PRO A 138 12.83 5.11 15.46
CA PRO A 138 13.92 6.08 15.35
C PRO A 138 14.09 6.66 13.95
N MET A 139 13.59 5.99 12.92
CA MET A 139 13.74 6.37 11.51
C MET A 139 12.42 6.24 10.77
N ASN A 140 12.19 7.08 9.75
CA ASN A 140 11.06 6.94 8.83
C ASN A 140 9.72 6.68 9.52
N VAL A 141 9.38 7.49 10.54
CA VAL A 141 8.23 7.21 11.41
C VAL A 141 6.91 7.13 10.66
N ILE A 142 6.75 7.89 9.57
CA ILE A 142 5.54 7.86 8.75
C ILE A 142 5.46 6.53 7.98
N ASN A 143 6.54 6.10 7.32
CA ASN A 143 6.60 4.80 6.64
C ASN A 143 6.40 3.65 7.61
N ASN A 144 7.09 3.69 8.75
CA ASN A 144 6.97 2.70 9.81
C ASN A 144 5.58 2.68 10.48
N SER A 145 4.72 3.66 10.21
CA SER A 145 3.31 3.65 10.62
C SER A 145 2.37 2.98 9.60
N SER A 146 2.90 2.27 8.60
CA SER A 146 2.10 1.55 7.63
C SER A 146 1.24 0.46 8.27
N VAL A 147 -0.03 0.43 7.90
CA VAL A 147 -0.94 -0.68 8.22
C VAL A 147 -0.58 -1.88 7.35
N VAL A 148 -0.56 -3.07 7.94
CA VAL A 148 -0.38 -4.33 7.21
C VAL A 148 -1.71 -5.07 7.16
N PHE A 149 -2.13 -5.45 5.97
CA PHE A 149 -3.33 -6.26 5.80
C PHE A 149 -3.17 -7.28 4.69
N ARG A 150 -3.98 -8.33 4.75
CA ARG A 150 -3.98 -9.41 3.77
C ARG A 150 -5.36 -9.54 3.15
N ALA A 151 -5.40 -9.59 1.84
CA ALA A 151 -6.59 -9.96 1.09
C ALA A 151 -6.53 -11.44 0.72
N ASP A 152 -7.61 -12.16 1.02
CA ASP A 152 -7.80 -13.57 0.67
C ASP A 152 -8.89 -13.61 -0.42
N ALA A 153 -8.55 -14.05 -1.63
CA ALA A 153 -9.44 -14.08 -2.78
C ALA A 153 -9.15 -15.31 -3.65
N GLU A 154 -10.18 -16.03 -4.06
CA GLU A 154 -10.08 -17.21 -4.97
C GLU A 154 -9.03 -18.24 -4.51
N GLY A 155 -8.89 -18.43 -3.19
CA GLY A 155 -7.92 -19.36 -2.60
C GLY A 155 -6.46 -18.86 -2.59
N GLN A 156 -6.19 -17.65 -3.03
CA GLN A 156 -4.88 -17.03 -3.01
C GLN A 156 -4.86 -15.84 -2.06
N ARG A 157 -3.67 -15.51 -1.56
CA ARG A 157 -3.43 -14.49 -0.54
C ARG A 157 -2.52 -13.42 -1.06
N ILE A 158 -2.89 -12.16 -0.82
CA ILE A 158 -2.10 -10.99 -1.19
C ILE A 158 -1.80 -10.21 0.08
N LEU A 159 -0.53 -10.04 0.41
CA LEU A 159 -0.08 -9.26 1.57
C LEU A 159 0.32 -7.86 1.13
N PHE A 160 -0.26 -6.85 1.77
CA PHE A 160 0.04 -5.44 1.58
C PHE A 160 0.78 -4.89 2.79
N LEU A 161 1.91 -4.24 2.54
CA LEU A 161 2.86 -3.77 3.55
C LEU A 161 2.93 -2.23 3.62
N GLY A 162 2.34 -1.53 2.63
CA GLY A 162 2.62 -0.11 2.46
C GLY A 162 4.12 0.13 2.31
N ASP A 163 4.62 1.11 3.05
CA ASP A 163 6.04 1.46 3.04
C ASP A 163 6.77 1.04 4.33
N LEU A 164 6.27 -0.02 4.96
CA LEU A 164 6.81 -0.57 6.20
C LEU A 164 8.34 -0.69 6.14
N GLY A 165 9.02 -0.06 7.09
CA GLY A 165 10.48 -0.09 7.22
C GLY A 165 10.99 -1.29 8.01
N GLU A 166 12.30 -1.33 8.26
CA GLU A 166 12.96 -2.46 8.92
C GLU A 166 12.47 -2.67 10.35
N GLU A 167 12.38 -1.59 11.16
CA GLU A 167 12.04 -1.67 12.58
C GLU A 167 10.59 -2.12 12.78
N ALA A 168 9.66 -1.52 12.02
CA ALA A 168 8.27 -1.91 12.10
C ALA A 168 8.05 -3.31 11.50
N GLY A 169 8.81 -3.67 10.47
CA GLY A 169 8.84 -5.03 9.91
C GLY A 169 9.26 -6.09 10.93
N ASP A 170 10.34 -5.85 11.68
CA ASP A 170 10.78 -6.73 12.75
C ASP A 170 9.67 -6.91 13.82
N ARG A 171 9.01 -5.80 14.18
CA ARG A 171 7.91 -5.85 15.14
C ARG A 171 6.68 -6.60 14.61
N VAL A 172 6.37 -6.47 13.35
CA VAL A 172 5.30 -7.28 12.72
C VAL A 172 5.65 -8.76 12.81
N LEU A 173 6.90 -9.17 12.55
CA LEU A 173 7.35 -10.55 12.70
C LEU A 173 7.24 -11.07 14.14
N GLU A 174 7.42 -10.20 15.14
CA GLU A 174 7.30 -10.57 16.56
C GLU A 174 5.84 -10.72 17.02
N THR A 175 4.93 -9.90 16.46
CA THR A 175 3.57 -9.73 17.01
C THR A 175 2.46 -10.36 16.16
N VAL A 176 2.75 -10.69 14.90
CA VAL A 176 1.80 -11.32 13.98
C VAL A 176 2.22 -12.78 13.75
N PRO A 177 1.32 -13.75 13.95
CA PRO A 177 1.64 -15.15 13.69
C PRO A 177 2.12 -15.38 12.25
N ALA A 178 3.20 -16.14 12.06
CA ALA A 178 3.79 -16.39 10.74
C ALA A 178 2.76 -16.90 9.71
N GLN A 179 1.83 -17.78 10.11
CA GLN A 179 0.76 -18.28 9.23
C GLN A 179 -0.18 -17.17 8.71
N ALA A 180 -0.35 -16.08 9.49
CA ALA A 180 -1.14 -14.94 9.06
C ALA A 180 -0.40 -14.08 8.02
N LEU A 181 0.94 -14.10 8.04
CA LEU A 181 1.79 -13.39 7.07
C LEU A 181 1.99 -14.17 5.77
N HIS A 182 1.84 -15.49 5.77
CA HIS A 182 1.99 -16.29 4.55
C HIS A 182 1.06 -15.79 3.45
N ALA A 183 1.61 -15.52 2.27
CA ALA A 183 0.88 -15.03 1.11
C ALA A 183 1.50 -15.51 -0.21
N ASP A 184 0.66 -15.69 -1.24
CA ASP A 184 1.09 -16.04 -2.59
C ASP A 184 1.70 -14.83 -3.29
N PHE A 185 1.13 -13.65 -3.02
CA PHE A 185 1.59 -12.36 -3.53
C PHE A 185 1.99 -11.45 -2.37
N VAL A 186 3.06 -10.71 -2.54
CA VAL A 186 3.47 -9.67 -1.59
C VAL A 186 3.67 -8.34 -2.34
N GLN A 187 3.04 -7.28 -1.85
CA GLN A 187 3.41 -5.94 -2.25
C GLN A 187 4.77 -5.62 -1.61
N MET A 188 5.73 -5.24 -2.44
CA MET A 188 7.08 -4.93 -1.98
C MET A 188 7.07 -3.65 -1.16
N ALA A 189 7.46 -3.79 0.10
CA ALA A 189 7.44 -2.68 1.06
C ALA A 189 8.26 -1.49 0.54
N HIS A 190 7.73 -0.28 0.72
CA HIS A 190 8.39 0.96 0.34
C HIS A 190 8.85 0.94 -1.13
N HIS A 191 7.94 0.57 -2.04
CA HIS A 191 8.21 0.46 -3.49
C HIS A 191 9.37 -0.49 -3.85
N GLY A 192 9.74 -1.39 -2.94
CA GLY A 192 10.88 -2.30 -3.11
C GLY A 192 12.24 -1.66 -2.87
N GLN A 193 12.30 -0.52 -2.17
CA GLN A 193 13.55 0.13 -1.78
C GLN A 193 13.93 -0.15 -0.31
N ASN A 194 14.04 0.88 0.53
CA ASN A 194 14.44 0.80 1.94
C ASN A 194 13.28 0.37 2.87
N GLY A 195 12.57 -0.70 2.49
CA GLY A 195 11.48 -1.29 3.26
C GLY A 195 11.94 -2.33 4.28
N VAL A 196 11.16 -3.39 4.44
CA VAL A 196 11.46 -4.48 5.39
C VAL A 196 12.70 -5.28 5.00
N LYS A 197 13.27 -6.00 5.96
CA LYS A 197 14.44 -6.88 5.76
C LYS A 197 14.10 -8.12 4.92
N LYS A 198 15.14 -8.76 4.35
CA LYS A 198 15.03 -10.04 3.64
C LYS A 198 14.33 -11.12 4.48
N SER A 199 14.59 -11.17 5.80
CA SER A 199 13.96 -12.12 6.73
C SER A 199 12.42 -12.00 6.76
N PHE A 200 11.88 -10.80 6.51
CA PHE A 200 10.44 -10.61 6.40
C PHE A 200 9.87 -11.37 5.19
N TYR A 201 10.47 -11.19 4.02
CA TYR A 201 10.05 -11.91 2.82
C TYR A 201 10.24 -13.42 2.93
N GLN A 202 11.27 -13.88 3.67
CA GLN A 202 11.43 -15.30 4.01
C GLN A 202 10.25 -15.83 4.84
N ALA A 203 9.78 -15.04 5.81
CA ALA A 203 8.63 -15.41 6.65
C ALA A 203 7.30 -15.38 5.89
N VAL A 204 7.13 -14.45 4.94
CA VAL A 204 5.95 -14.39 4.06
C VAL A 204 5.92 -15.55 3.08
N ALA A 205 7.09 -15.97 2.59
CA ALA A 205 7.29 -17.02 1.59
C ALA A 205 6.44 -16.83 0.32
N PRO A 206 6.48 -15.66 -0.33
CA PRO A 206 5.63 -15.37 -1.48
C PRO A 206 6.11 -16.14 -2.72
N ARG A 207 5.21 -16.33 -3.67
CA ARG A 207 5.51 -16.85 -5.02
C ARG A 207 5.67 -15.73 -6.03
N THR A 208 5.09 -14.57 -5.74
CA THR A 208 5.02 -13.42 -6.65
C THR A 208 5.20 -12.11 -5.88
N CYS A 209 5.97 -11.20 -6.46
CA CYS A 209 6.18 -9.86 -5.94
C CYS A 209 5.44 -8.82 -6.78
N LEU A 210 4.75 -7.91 -6.10
CA LEU A 210 4.07 -6.76 -6.70
C LEU A 210 4.88 -5.49 -6.40
N TRP A 211 5.39 -4.86 -7.45
CA TRP A 211 6.29 -3.71 -7.34
C TRP A 211 5.63 -2.44 -7.88
N ASN A 212 5.24 -1.54 -6.99
CA ASN A 212 4.84 -0.19 -7.36
C ASN A 212 6.08 0.71 -7.52
N THR A 213 6.95 0.33 -8.44
CA THR A 213 8.30 0.86 -8.57
C THR A 213 8.44 1.51 -9.94
N PRO A 214 8.65 2.83 -10.03
CA PRO A 214 8.94 3.51 -11.29
C PRO A 214 10.32 3.14 -11.81
N ASP A 215 10.57 3.40 -13.09
CA ASP A 215 11.79 2.97 -13.78
C ASP A 215 13.09 3.48 -13.14
N TRP A 216 13.12 4.76 -12.74
CA TRP A 216 14.28 5.34 -12.06
C TRP A 216 14.61 4.64 -10.73
N LEU A 217 13.59 4.29 -9.96
CA LEU A 217 13.74 3.60 -8.68
C LEU A 217 14.09 2.11 -8.89
N TRP A 218 13.46 1.46 -9.88
CA TRP A 218 13.79 0.09 -10.26
C TRP A 218 15.27 -0.08 -10.61
N ASN A 219 15.80 0.91 -11.33
CA ASN A 219 17.21 0.95 -11.73
C ASN A 219 18.13 1.54 -10.65
N ASN A 220 17.58 2.02 -9.54
CA ASN A 220 18.32 2.79 -8.52
C ASN A 220 19.14 3.92 -9.17
N ASP A 221 18.50 4.67 -10.07
CA ASP A 221 19.13 5.72 -10.89
C ASP A 221 18.78 7.10 -10.33
N ALA A 222 19.78 7.78 -9.77
CA ALA A 222 19.65 9.17 -9.29
C ALA A 222 19.92 10.21 -10.40
N GLY A 223 19.93 9.81 -11.66
CA GLY A 223 20.21 10.66 -12.82
C GLY A 223 21.61 10.47 -13.41
N GLU A 224 22.42 9.56 -12.87
CA GLU A 224 23.79 9.25 -13.33
C GLU A 224 23.90 7.82 -13.90
N GLY A 225 22.78 7.12 -14.05
CA GLY A 225 22.69 5.79 -14.62
C GLY A 225 22.40 4.69 -13.59
N PHE A 226 22.42 3.45 -14.06
CA PHE A 226 22.06 2.26 -13.27
C PHE A 226 22.86 2.14 -11.98
N ASN A 227 22.15 1.94 -10.86
CA ASN A 227 22.68 1.70 -9.52
C ASN A 227 23.59 2.82 -8.97
N THR A 228 23.30 4.07 -9.32
CA THR A 228 24.00 5.26 -8.80
C THR A 228 23.25 5.96 -7.68
N GLY A 229 22.01 5.58 -7.43
CA GLY A 229 21.15 6.16 -6.40
C GLY A 229 21.39 5.56 -5.00
N PRO A 230 20.80 6.16 -3.97
CA PRO A 230 20.95 5.72 -2.58
C PRO A 230 19.96 4.60 -2.18
N TRP A 231 19.09 4.17 -3.08
CA TRP A 231 18.02 3.21 -2.78
C TRP A 231 18.50 1.76 -2.91
N ARG A 232 17.88 0.87 -2.15
CA ARG A 232 18.27 -0.54 -2.10
C ARG A 232 17.52 -1.43 -3.11
N THR A 233 16.83 -0.86 -4.09
CA THR A 233 15.96 -1.62 -5.00
C THR A 233 16.70 -2.74 -5.74
N VAL A 234 17.92 -2.48 -6.19
CA VAL A 234 18.76 -3.49 -6.87
C VAL A 234 19.13 -4.63 -5.91
N GLU A 235 19.45 -4.30 -4.66
CA GLU A 235 19.74 -5.28 -3.60
C GLU A 235 18.51 -6.11 -3.26
N VAL A 236 17.34 -5.46 -3.08
CA VAL A 236 16.08 -6.14 -2.76
C VAL A 236 15.66 -7.09 -3.89
N ARG A 237 15.88 -6.73 -5.14
CA ARG A 237 15.70 -7.63 -6.28
C ARG A 237 16.61 -8.87 -6.18
N GLY A 238 17.88 -8.67 -5.83
CA GLY A 238 18.81 -9.78 -5.57
C GLY A 238 18.32 -10.70 -4.45
N TRP A 239 17.68 -10.17 -3.41
CA TRP A 239 17.06 -11.01 -2.38
C TRP A 239 15.96 -11.91 -2.94
N MET A 240 15.13 -11.39 -3.86
CA MET A 240 14.08 -12.21 -4.48
C MET A 240 14.66 -13.34 -5.32
N GLU A 241 15.73 -13.08 -6.07
CA GLU A 241 16.47 -14.11 -6.81
C GLU A 241 17.04 -15.18 -5.86
N GLU A 242 17.68 -14.78 -4.75
CA GLU A 242 18.21 -15.69 -3.73
C GLU A 242 17.11 -16.52 -3.03
N LEU A 243 15.89 -15.99 -2.92
CA LEU A 243 14.72 -16.66 -2.36
C LEU A 243 14.02 -17.56 -3.39
N GLY A 244 14.48 -17.56 -4.65
CA GLY A 244 13.89 -18.34 -5.73
C GLY A 244 12.55 -17.81 -6.23
N ILE A 245 12.25 -16.53 -5.99
CA ILE A 245 11.01 -15.88 -6.44
C ILE A 245 11.28 -15.28 -7.83
N SER A 246 10.61 -15.81 -8.84
CA SER A 246 10.82 -15.44 -10.24
C SER A 246 9.66 -14.65 -10.86
N HIS A 247 8.50 -14.60 -10.21
CA HIS A 247 7.34 -13.90 -10.74
C HIS A 247 7.25 -12.48 -10.17
N HIS A 248 7.29 -11.48 -11.06
CA HIS A 248 7.29 -10.07 -10.71
C HIS A 248 6.30 -9.29 -11.60
N PHE A 249 5.40 -8.56 -10.99
CA PHE A 249 4.60 -7.54 -11.65
C PHE A 249 5.14 -6.17 -11.25
N VAL A 250 5.56 -5.37 -12.22
CA VAL A 250 6.27 -4.11 -11.97
C VAL A 250 5.59 -2.95 -12.67
N SER A 251 5.22 -1.91 -11.91
CA SER A 251 4.47 -0.76 -12.45
C SER A 251 5.25 0.09 -13.46
N LYS A 252 6.60 -0.02 -13.49
CA LYS A 252 7.39 0.64 -14.55
C LYS A 252 7.01 0.18 -15.96
N ASP A 253 6.46 -1.02 -16.08
CA ASP A 253 6.03 -1.61 -17.36
C ASP A 253 4.57 -1.25 -17.71
N GLY A 254 3.98 -0.30 -16.97
CA GLY A 254 2.61 0.15 -17.11
C GLY A 254 1.64 -0.50 -16.11
N GLU A 255 0.34 -0.30 -16.35
CA GLU A 255 -0.71 -0.93 -15.54
C GLU A 255 -0.63 -2.46 -15.67
N GLN A 256 -0.66 -3.14 -14.52
CA GLN A 256 -0.64 -4.61 -14.45
C GLN A 256 -2.00 -5.11 -14.00
N ALA A 257 -2.56 -6.08 -14.72
CA ALA A 257 -3.81 -6.74 -14.38
C ALA A 257 -3.57 -8.22 -14.09
N ILE A 258 -4.01 -8.66 -12.91
CA ILE A 258 -3.88 -10.06 -12.46
C ILE A 258 -5.26 -10.62 -12.22
N VAL A 259 -5.60 -11.70 -12.89
CA VAL A 259 -6.87 -12.43 -12.66
C VAL A 259 -6.59 -13.57 -11.70
N LEU A 260 -7.35 -13.64 -10.60
CA LEU A 260 -7.26 -14.72 -9.64
C LEU A 260 -8.33 -15.78 -9.91
N PRO A 261 -8.02 -17.09 -9.68
CA PRO A 261 -6.71 -17.58 -9.28
C PRO A 261 -5.70 -17.47 -10.43
N CYS A 262 -4.54 -16.89 -10.12
CA CYS A 262 -3.42 -16.83 -11.05
C CYS A 262 -2.61 -18.12 -10.96
N GLN A 263 -2.38 -18.79 -12.11
CA GLN A 263 -1.49 -19.95 -12.14
C GLN A 263 -0.04 -19.45 -12.09
N LEU A 264 0.61 -19.79 -10.98
CA LEU A 264 2.02 -19.50 -10.73
C LEU A 264 2.76 -20.84 -10.82
N ASP A 265 3.31 -21.12 -11.99
CA ASP A 265 4.07 -22.35 -12.23
C ASP A 265 5.42 -22.35 -11.50
#